data_946544da02d552fe9efb4b6a7e237354
#
_entry.id   946544da02d552fe9efb4b6a7e237354
#
_cell.length_a   1.000
_cell.length_b   1.000
_cell.length_c   1.000
_cell.angle_alpha   90.00
_cell.angle_beta   90.00
_cell.angle_gamma   90.00
#
_symmetry.space_group_name_H-M   'P 1'
#
loop_
_entity.id
_entity.type
_entity.pdbx_description
1 polymer ?
#
loop_
_entity_poly.entity_id
_entity_poly.type
_entity_poly.pdbx_seq_one_letter_code
_entity_poly.pdbx_strand_id
1 'polypeptide(L)'
;MRLHVADHPLIRHKVTVLRDKRTPSPTFRLLVDELVTLLAYEATRDVRVVECEVETPLVAATGTKIADPAPIIVPILRAGLGMLDGMQRLIPSAEVGFLGLKRDEETLEAITYANRLPEDLTGRQVFLIDPMLATGGSLVAAIDYVLERGATDVTCVCLLAAPEGIAHVQEKVGERADVSVVVAQVDERLNENGYIVPGLGDAGDRLYGIVDL
;
A
#
# COMPACT_ATOMS: atom_id res chain seq x y z
N MET A 1 9.89 -12.22 2.95
CA MET A 1 9.18 -11.14 2.21
C MET A 1 9.41 -11.30 0.72
N ARG A 2 8.38 -11.10 -0.11
CA ARG A 2 8.46 -11.11 -1.58
C ARG A 2 8.36 -9.68 -2.09
N LEU A 3 9.25 -9.26 -3.01
CA LEU A 3 9.18 -7.96 -3.68
C LEU A 3 8.70 -8.16 -5.11
N HIS A 4 7.66 -7.44 -5.51
CA HIS A 4 7.16 -7.38 -6.87
C HIS A 4 7.23 -5.94 -7.41
N VAL A 5 8.08 -5.70 -8.39
CA VAL A 5 8.14 -4.43 -9.13
C VAL A 5 7.26 -4.56 -10.36
N ALA A 6 6.24 -3.74 -10.44
CA ALA A 6 5.25 -3.79 -11.53
C ALA A 6 5.82 -3.17 -12.82
N ASP A 7 6.53 -3.97 -13.61
CA ASP A 7 7.15 -3.53 -14.86
C ASP A 7 6.15 -3.47 -16.02
N HIS A 8 5.44 -2.34 -16.12
CA HIS A 8 4.47 -2.08 -17.16
C HIS A 8 4.70 -0.70 -17.79
N PRO A 9 4.66 -0.54 -19.15
CA PRO A 9 4.90 0.74 -19.81
C PRO A 9 4.02 1.89 -19.32
N LEU A 10 2.74 1.63 -19.03
CA LEU A 10 1.83 2.66 -18.51
C LEU A 10 2.19 3.08 -17.08
N ILE A 11 2.66 2.15 -16.25
CA ILE A 11 3.12 2.46 -14.90
C ILE A 11 4.34 3.37 -14.98
N ARG A 12 5.34 3.01 -15.79
CA ARG A 12 6.56 3.82 -16.00
C ARG A 12 6.24 5.21 -16.53
N HIS A 13 5.31 5.31 -17.49
CA HIS A 13 4.86 6.60 -18.03
C HIS A 13 4.23 7.47 -16.93
N LYS A 14 3.27 6.91 -16.17
CA LYS A 14 2.58 7.65 -15.10
C LYS A 14 3.52 8.07 -13.98
N VAL A 15 4.46 7.22 -13.59
CA VAL A 15 5.53 7.56 -12.63
C VAL A 15 6.36 8.74 -13.15
N THR A 16 6.71 8.77 -14.43
CA THR A 16 7.46 9.88 -15.03
C THR A 16 6.71 11.22 -14.88
N VAL A 17 5.42 11.24 -15.19
CA VAL A 17 4.59 12.46 -15.04
C VAL A 17 4.40 12.82 -13.56
N LEU A 18 4.20 11.81 -12.69
CA LEU A 18 4.04 12.00 -11.26
C LEU A 18 5.25 12.67 -10.61
N ARG A 19 6.47 12.33 -11.04
CA ARG A 19 7.73 12.89 -10.53
C ARG A 19 7.96 14.34 -10.89
N ASP A 20 7.42 14.80 -12.02
CA ASP A 20 7.66 16.17 -12.48
C ASP A 20 7.19 17.17 -11.42
N LYS A 21 8.11 18.03 -10.95
CA LYS A 21 7.82 19.06 -9.95
C LYS A 21 6.75 20.07 -10.40
N ARG A 22 6.48 20.15 -11.71
CA ARG A 22 5.45 21.01 -12.32
C ARG A 22 4.06 20.35 -12.30
N THR A 23 3.97 19.06 -11.99
CA THR A 23 2.67 18.38 -11.92
C THR A 23 1.85 18.93 -10.74
N PRO A 24 0.73 19.62 -11.02
CA PRO A 24 -0.05 20.23 -9.96
C PRO A 24 -0.82 19.18 -9.16
N SER A 25 -1.16 19.50 -7.90
CA SER A 25 -1.80 18.56 -6.97
C SER A 25 -3.05 17.87 -7.52
N PRO A 26 -3.96 18.49 -8.27
CA PRO A 26 -5.11 17.76 -8.86
C PRO A 26 -4.68 16.65 -9.82
N THR A 27 -3.70 16.92 -10.70
CA THR A 27 -3.15 15.93 -11.63
C THR A 27 -2.36 14.86 -10.87
N PHE A 28 -1.62 15.26 -9.82
CA PHE A 28 -0.89 14.33 -8.97
C PHE A 28 -1.84 13.31 -8.32
N ARG A 29 -2.96 13.77 -7.73
CA ARG A 29 -3.98 12.89 -7.15
C ARG A 29 -4.57 11.92 -8.16
N LEU A 30 -4.90 12.41 -9.37
CA LEU A 30 -5.42 11.55 -10.44
C LEU A 30 -4.41 10.48 -10.84
N LEU A 31 -3.14 10.83 -11.00
CA LEU A 31 -2.07 9.88 -11.33
C LEU A 31 -1.84 8.86 -10.21
N VAL A 32 -1.91 9.27 -8.96
CA VAL A 32 -1.84 8.34 -7.80
C VAL A 32 -2.97 7.33 -7.87
N ASP A 33 -4.22 7.79 -8.06
CA ASP A 33 -5.39 6.91 -8.17
C ASP A 33 -5.27 5.90 -9.33
N GLU A 34 -4.84 6.35 -10.50
CA GLU A 34 -4.61 5.51 -11.66
C GLU A 34 -3.47 4.49 -11.45
N LEU A 35 -2.35 4.93 -10.85
CA LEU A 35 -1.23 4.04 -10.53
C LEU A 35 -1.64 2.98 -9.50
N VAL A 36 -2.33 3.41 -8.45
CA VAL A 36 -2.82 2.48 -7.41
C VAL A 36 -3.77 1.45 -8.00
N THR A 37 -4.65 1.83 -8.93
CA THR A 37 -5.52 0.87 -9.62
C THR A 37 -4.72 -0.20 -10.35
N LEU A 38 -3.64 0.17 -11.04
CA LEU A 38 -2.76 -0.77 -11.73
C LEU A 38 -1.98 -1.66 -10.75
N LEU A 39 -1.45 -1.08 -9.67
CA LEU A 39 -0.73 -1.81 -8.64
C LEU A 39 -1.65 -2.74 -7.84
N ALA A 40 -2.88 -2.33 -7.58
CA ALA A 40 -3.89 -3.14 -6.92
C ALA A 40 -4.23 -4.40 -7.74
N TYR A 41 -4.27 -4.30 -9.08
CA TYR A 41 -4.44 -5.45 -9.95
C TYR A 41 -3.30 -6.46 -9.76
N GLU A 42 -2.05 -5.99 -9.68
CA GLU A 42 -0.91 -6.87 -9.40
C GLU A 42 -0.93 -7.41 -7.95
N ALA A 43 -1.26 -6.57 -6.99
CA ALA A 43 -1.28 -6.93 -5.58
C ALA A 43 -2.37 -7.94 -5.21
N THR A 44 -3.42 -8.04 -6.03
CA THR A 44 -4.56 -8.93 -5.79
C THR A 44 -4.50 -10.25 -6.56
N ARG A 45 -3.33 -10.59 -7.16
CA ARG A 45 -3.17 -11.86 -7.91
C ARG A 45 -3.46 -13.09 -7.06
N ASP A 46 -3.12 -13.04 -5.78
CA ASP A 46 -3.30 -14.12 -4.82
C ASP A 46 -4.51 -13.89 -3.89
N VAL A 47 -5.49 -13.04 -4.31
CA VAL A 47 -6.72 -12.85 -3.53
C VAL A 47 -7.47 -14.17 -3.45
N ARG A 48 -7.88 -14.55 -2.24
CA ARG A 48 -8.54 -15.82 -2.01
C ARG A 48 -9.96 -15.81 -2.58
N VAL A 49 -10.29 -16.85 -3.32
CA VAL A 49 -11.61 -17.05 -3.92
C VAL A 49 -12.16 -18.42 -3.56
N VAL A 50 -13.49 -18.53 -3.59
CA VAL A 50 -14.22 -19.79 -3.41
C VAL A 50 -15.20 -19.98 -4.56
N GLU A 51 -15.50 -21.22 -4.89
CA GLU A 51 -16.56 -21.54 -5.85
C GLU A 51 -17.94 -21.17 -5.30
N CYS A 52 -18.82 -20.74 -6.19
CA CYS A 52 -20.21 -20.46 -5.87
C CYS A 52 -21.11 -20.80 -7.06
N GLU A 53 -22.35 -21.19 -6.78
CA GLU A 53 -23.36 -21.29 -7.83
C GLU A 53 -23.90 -19.92 -8.21
N VAL A 54 -24.13 -19.70 -9.49
CA VAL A 54 -24.71 -18.49 -10.04
C VAL A 54 -25.79 -18.86 -11.09
N GLU A 55 -26.95 -18.25 -10.96
CA GLU A 55 -28.00 -18.32 -11.97
C GLU A 55 -27.70 -17.32 -13.09
N THR A 56 -27.40 -17.83 -14.28
CA THR A 56 -27.30 -16.99 -15.48
C THR A 56 -28.67 -16.86 -16.17
N PRO A 57 -28.84 -15.95 -17.12
CA PRO A 57 -30.07 -15.86 -17.87
C PRO A 57 -30.47 -17.13 -18.68
N LEU A 58 -29.53 -18.06 -18.81
CA LEU A 58 -29.74 -19.28 -19.62
C LEU A 58 -29.74 -20.55 -18.78
N VAL A 59 -28.81 -20.70 -17.84
CA VAL A 59 -28.62 -21.94 -17.07
C VAL A 59 -27.81 -21.63 -15.80
N ALA A 60 -27.98 -22.45 -14.76
CA ALA A 60 -27.11 -22.41 -13.59
C ALA A 60 -25.64 -22.74 -13.97
N ALA A 61 -24.69 -22.03 -13.40
CA ALA A 61 -23.28 -22.20 -13.67
C ALA A 61 -22.48 -22.13 -12.37
N THR A 62 -21.25 -22.67 -12.38
CA THR A 62 -20.27 -22.47 -11.31
C THR A 62 -19.43 -21.23 -11.60
N GLY A 63 -19.38 -20.31 -10.67
CA GLY A 63 -18.54 -19.12 -10.69
C GLY A 63 -17.57 -19.08 -9.51
N THR A 64 -16.86 -17.96 -9.34
CA THR A 64 -15.98 -17.70 -8.21
C THR A 64 -16.34 -16.37 -7.55
N LYS A 65 -16.22 -16.32 -6.23
CA LYS A 65 -16.36 -15.08 -5.45
C LYS A 65 -15.18 -14.95 -4.49
N ILE A 66 -14.88 -13.73 -4.05
CA ILE A 66 -13.89 -13.50 -2.99
C ILE A 66 -14.32 -14.29 -1.74
N ALA A 67 -13.34 -14.96 -1.11
CA ALA A 67 -13.57 -15.76 0.08
C ALA A 67 -13.84 -14.88 1.32
N ASP A 68 -14.64 -15.41 2.24
CA ASP A 68 -14.79 -14.84 3.57
C ASP A 68 -13.69 -15.35 4.52
N PRO A 69 -13.22 -14.54 5.48
CA PRO A 69 -13.55 -13.12 5.68
C PRO A 69 -12.97 -12.24 4.56
N ALA A 70 -13.73 -11.20 4.16
CA ALA A 70 -13.31 -10.27 3.13
C ALA A 70 -11.95 -9.63 3.47
N PRO A 71 -11.12 -9.30 2.47
CA PRO A 71 -9.87 -8.57 2.70
C PRO A 71 -10.11 -7.23 3.39
N ILE A 72 -9.06 -6.71 4.02
CA ILE A 72 -9.07 -5.38 4.62
C ILE A 72 -7.98 -4.51 3.98
N ILE A 73 -8.33 -3.27 3.65
CA ILE A 73 -7.40 -2.25 3.16
C ILE A 73 -7.07 -1.31 4.32
N VAL A 74 -5.79 -1.06 4.53
CA VAL A 74 -5.32 -0.23 5.64
C VAL A 74 -4.38 0.85 5.11
N PRO A 75 -4.90 2.06 4.83
CA PRO A 75 -4.05 3.19 4.52
C PRO A 75 -3.25 3.64 5.76
N ILE A 76 -1.95 3.86 5.54
CA ILE A 76 -1.08 4.51 6.52
C ILE A 76 -1.26 6.01 6.34
N LEU A 77 -1.92 6.63 7.33
CA LEU A 77 -2.24 8.05 7.27
C LEU A 77 -0.97 8.90 7.47
N ARG A 78 -0.89 10.05 6.81
CA ARG A 78 -1.88 10.73 5.96
C ARG A 78 -1.84 10.28 4.50
N ALA A 79 -0.63 10.07 3.93
CA ALA A 79 -0.41 9.93 2.49
C ALA A 79 -1.10 8.69 1.88
N GLY A 80 -1.16 7.58 2.62
CA GLY A 80 -1.86 6.37 2.17
C GLY A 80 -3.35 6.56 1.89
N LEU A 81 -4.00 7.57 2.50
CA LEU A 81 -5.40 7.88 2.22
C LEU A 81 -5.64 8.22 0.74
N GLY A 82 -4.66 8.87 0.08
CA GLY A 82 -4.77 9.19 -1.34
C GLY A 82 -4.73 7.97 -2.28
N MET A 83 -4.45 6.78 -1.73
CA MET A 83 -4.42 5.51 -2.47
C MET A 83 -5.71 4.69 -2.28
N LEU A 84 -6.57 5.06 -1.34
CA LEU A 84 -7.69 4.22 -0.91
C LEU A 84 -8.71 4.00 -2.04
N ASP A 85 -9.10 5.04 -2.75
CA ASP A 85 -10.12 4.95 -3.81
C ASP A 85 -9.68 4.00 -4.94
N GLY A 86 -8.40 4.04 -5.32
CA GLY A 86 -7.84 3.13 -6.32
C GLY A 86 -7.90 1.66 -5.90
N MET A 87 -7.63 1.36 -4.64
CA MET A 87 -7.76 0.01 -4.09
C MET A 87 -9.22 -0.45 -4.01
N GLN A 88 -10.11 0.37 -3.46
CA GLN A 88 -11.53 0.02 -3.30
C GLN A 88 -12.24 -0.15 -4.64
N ARG A 89 -11.78 0.49 -5.69
CA ARG A 89 -12.34 0.30 -7.06
C ARG A 89 -12.18 -1.15 -7.53
N LEU A 90 -11.08 -1.82 -7.16
CA LEU A 90 -10.84 -3.22 -7.54
C LEU A 90 -11.44 -4.21 -6.55
N ILE A 91 -11.46 -3.89 -5.27
CA ILE A 91 -12.03 -4.74 -4.23
C ILE A 91 -13.11 -3.97 -3.46
N PRO A 92 -14.27 -3.71 -4.06
CA PRO A 92 -15.30 -2.88 -3.43
C PRO A 92 -15.92 -3.52 -2.18
N SER A 93 -15.75 -4.84 -2.00
CA SER A 93 -16.20 -5.57 -0.81
C SER A 93 -15.19 -5.53 0.36
N ALA A 94 -13.97 -5.02 0.14
CA ALA A 94 -12.98 -4.94 1.19
C ALA A 94 -13.39 -3.95 2.28
N GLU A 95 -13.19 -4.34 3.53
CA GLU A 95 -13.31 -3.42 4.67
C GLU A 95 -12.12 -2.46 4.70
N VAL A 96 -12.26 -1.37 5.45
CA VAL A 96 -11.21 -0.37 5.59
C VAL A 96 -10.89 -0.16 7.06
N GLY A 97 -9.62 -0.32 7.42
CA GLY A 97 -9.06 0.10 8.69
C GLY A 97 -8.13 1.30 8.48
N PHE A 98 -7.73 1.99 9.54
CA PHE A 98 -6.85 3.14 9.46
C PHE A 98 -5.73 3.06 10.49
N LEU A 99 -4.49 3.32 10.04
CA LEU A 99 -3.33 3.52 10.90
C LEU A 99 -2.75 4.91 10.67
N GLY A 100 -2.71 5.73 11.72
CA GLY A 100 -2.02 7.00 11.72
C GLY A 100 -0.65 6.85 12.36
N LEU A 101 0.40 6.95 11.56
CA LEU A 101 1.78 6.85 12.00
C LEU A 101 2.51 8.15 11.67
N LYS A 102 3.29 8.66 12.59
CA LYS A 102 4.23 9.75 12.36
C LYS A 102 5.61 9.35 12.88
N ARG A 103 6.64 9.89 12.26
CA ARG A 103 7.99 9.72 12.78
C ARG A 103 8.21 10.68 13.94
N ASP A 104 8.77 10.19 15.02
CA ASP A 104 9.31 11.04 16.08
C ASP A 104 10.54 11.79 15.55
N GLU A 105 10.64 13.09 15.82
CA GLU A 105 11.71 13.92 15.29
C GLU A 105 13.06 13.67 15.99
N GLU A 106 13.01 13.21 17.24
CA GLU A 106 14.22 12.98 18.06
C GLU A 106 14.70 11.52 17.96
N THR A 107 13.76 10.56 18.11
CA THR A 107 14.11 9.13 18.13
C THR A 107 14.05 8.46 16.76
N LEU A 108 13.41 9.11 15.77
CA LEU A 108 13.11 8.59 14.44
C LEU A 108 12.23 7.34 14.43
N GLU A 109 11.66 6.97 15.57
CA GLU A 109 10.73 5.85 15.71
C GLU A 109 9.32 6.22 15.22
N ALA A 110 8.54 5.20 14.85
CA ALA A 110 7.16 5.41 14.44
C ALA A 110 6.25 5.56 15.67
N ILE A 111 5.62 6.73 15.81
CA ILE A 111 4.60 6.99 16.83
C ILE A 111 3.21 6.82 16.21
N THR A 112 2.36 6.04 16.89
CA THR A 112 0.97 5.86 16.49
C THR A 112 0.11 6.95 17.08
N TYR A 113 -0.58 7.73 16.24
CA TYR A 113 -1.56 8.75 16.67
C TYR A 113 -3.01 8.37 16.35
N ALA A 114 -3.23 7.37 15.51
CA ALA A 114 -4.56 6.83 15.22
C ALA A 114 -4.47 5.33 14.94
N ASN A 115 -5.38 4.56 15.52
CA ASN A 115 -5.53 3.14 15.27
C ASN A 115 -7.03 2.80 15.22
N ARG A 116 -7.51 2.43 14.05
CA ARG A 116 -8.88 2.00 13.76
C ARG A 116 -8.86 0.70 12.98
N LEU A 117 -8.16 -0.30 13.53
CA LEU A 117 -8.16 -1.67 13.03
C LEU A 117 -9.15 -2.51 13.82
N PRO A 118 -9.74 -3.57 13.22
CA PRO A 118 -10.40 -4.63 13.96
C PRO A 118 -9.44 -5.23 15.01
N GLU A 119 -9.99 -5.72 16.10
CA GLU A 119 -9.19 -6.38 17.16
C GLU A 119 -8.61 -7.72 16.68
N ASP A 120 -9.32 -8.42 15.80
CA ASP A 120 -8.93 -9.70 15.23
C ASP A 120 -8.89 -9.63 13.69
N LEU A 121 -7.74 -9.95 13.12
CA LEU A 121 -7.47 -10.06 11.68
C LEU A 121 -7.15 -11.50 11.26
N THR A 122 -7.40 -12.47 12.13
CA THR A 122 -7.15 -13.89 11.85
C THR A 122 -7.88 -14.32 10.58
N GLY A 123 -7.14 -14.95 9.68
CA GLY A 123 -7.68 -15.44 8.41
C GLY A 123 -7.95 -14.36 7.36
N ARG A 124 -7.73 -13.09 7.63
CA ARG A 124 -7.92 -12.00 6.65
C ARG A 124 -6.66 -11.73 5.85
N GLN A 125 -6.83 -11.41 4.58
CA GLN A 125 -5.78 -10.79 3.76
C GLN A 125 -5.76 -9.30 4.03
N VAL A 126 -4.58 -8.76 4.33
CA VAL A 126 -4.40 -7.35 4.68
C VAL A 126 -3.62 -6.64 3.58
N PHE A 127 -4.18 -5.55 3.05
CA PHE A 127 -3.51 -4.66 2.11
C PHE A 127 -3.12 -3.36 2.82
N LEU A 128 -1.83 -3.22 3.17
CA LEU A 128 -1.27 -1.97 3.68
C LEU A 128 -0.93 -1.07 2.50
N ILE A 129 -1.38 0.19 2.53
CA ILE A 129 -1.11 1.12 1.43
C ILE A 129 -0.42 2.38 1.95
N ASP A 130 0.75 2.66 1.38
CA ASP A 130 1.58 3.85 1.68
C ASP A 130 2.36 4.23 0.41
N PRO A 131 2.28 5.46 -0.09
CA PRO A 131 2.93 5.80 -1.36
C PRO A 131 4.44 5.66 -1.37
N MET A 132 5.12 5.78 -0.23
CA MET A 132 6.57 5.89 -0.19
C MET A 132 7.22 4.90 0.80
N LEU A 133 7.84 3.84 0.28
CA LEU A 133 8.72 2.98 1.08
C LEU A 133 10.13 3.59 1.11
N ALA A 134 10.33 4.60 1.95
CA ALA A 134 11.62 5.29 2.12
C ALA A 134 12.53 4.54 3.10
N THR A 135 12.47 4.83 4.39
CA THR A 135 13.28 4.14 5.42
C THR A 135 12.67 2.81 5.87
N GLY A 136 11.40 2.58 5.59
CA GLY A 136 10.68 1.37 5.96
C GLY A 136 10.09 1.36 7.38
N GLY A 137 10.43 2.33 8.24
CA GLY A 137 10.00 2.32 9.64
C GLY A 137 8.48 2.33 9.84
N SER A 138 7.76 3.19 9.12
CA SER A 138 6.28 3.22 9.17
C SER A 138 5.66 1.91 8.67
N LEU A 139 6.22 1.35 7.60
CA LEU A 139 5.70 0.11 7.04
C LEU A 139 5.94 -1.08 7.98
N VAL A 140 7.12 -1.18 8.61
CA VAL A 140 7.42 -2.19 9.64
C VAL A 140 6.44 -2.07 10.80
N ALA A 141 6.24 -0.87 11.35
CA ALA A 141 5.29 -0.64 12.43
C ALA A 141 3.86 -1.04 12.04
N ALA A 142 3.42 -0.71 10.81
CA ALA A 142 2.09 -1.10 10.33
C ALA A 142 1.97 -2.63 10.19
N ILE A 143 3.00 -3.31 9.68
CA ILE A 143 3.05 -4.77 9.62
C ILE A 143 2.96 -5.36 11.02
N ASP A 144 3.73 -4.87 11.98
CA ASP A 144 3.68 -5.35 13.37
C ASP A 144 2.28 -5.21 13.95
N TYR A 145 1.60 -4.07 13.76
CA TYR A 145 0.24 -3.85 14.22
C TYR A 145 -0.78 -4.87 13.69
N VAL A 146 -0.68 -5.25 12.42
CA VAL A 146 -1.61 -6.23 11.85
C VAL A 146 -1.25 -7.66 12.23
N LEU A 147 0.05 -7.99 12.37
CA LEU A 147 0.51 -9.30 12.86
C LEU A 147 0.10 -9.56 14.31
N GLU A 148 0.21 -8.55 15.19
CA GLU A 148 -0.25 -8.62 16.58
C GLU A 148 -1.75 -8.93 16.70
N ARG A 149 -2.53 -8.65 15.65
CA ARG A 149 -3.97 -8.96 15.54
C ARG A 149 -4.27 -10.26 14.81
N GLY A 150 -3.26 -11.08 14.58
CA GLY A 150 -3.44 -12.40 13.98
C GLY A 150 -3.40 -12.44 12.45
N ALA A 151 -3.08 -11.33 11.77
CA ALA A 151 -2.85 -11.37 10.32
C ALA A 151 -1.62 -12.24 10.02
N THR A 152 -1.70 -13.04 8.95
CA THR A 152 -0.59 -13.88 8.47
C THR A 152 -0.25 -13.66 7.00
N ASP A 153 -1.10 -12.95 6.28
CA ASP A 153 -1.03 -12.68 4.85
C ASP A 153 -1.17 -11.17 4.63
N VAL A 154 -0.05 -10.50 4.36
CA VAL A 154 0.03 -9.04 4.28
C VAL A 154 0.66 -8.63 2.96
N THR A 155 -0.04 -7.83 2.19
CA THR A 155 0.47 -7.21 0.96
C THR A 155 0.58 -5.71 1.13
N CYS A 156 1.79 -5.18 0.97
CA CYS A 156 2.06 -3.75 1.01
C CYS A 156 2.08 -3.21 -0.42
N VAL A 157 1.39 -2.10 -0.67
CA VAL A 157 1.35 -1.44 -1.98
C VAL A 157 1.95 -0.05 -1.85
N CYS A 158 3.03 0.21 -2.61
CA CYS A 158 3.74 1.49 -2.62
C CYS A 158 3.91 2.01 -4.04
N LEU A 159 3.98 3.33 -4.22
CA LEU A 159 4.31 3.91 -5.52
C LEU A 159 5.82 3.83 -5.78
N LEU A 160 6.62 4.29 -4.83
CA LEU A 160 8.08 4.25 -4.92
C LEU A 160 8.69 3.58 -3.69
N ALA A 161 9.84 2.92 -3.91
CA ALA A 161 10.64 2.36 -2.84
C ALA A 161 12.12 2.71 -2.99
N ALA A 162 12.82 2.82 -1.85
CA ALA A 162 14.28 2.85 -1.81
C ALA A 162 14.83 1.47 -1.41
N PRO A 163 16.02 1.08 -1.91
CA PRO A 163 16.67 -0.18 -1.54
C PRO A 163 16.86 -0.32 -0.02
N GLU A 164 17.18 0.78 0.67
CA GLU A 164 17.37 0.81 2.12
C GLU A 164 16.09 0.45 2.88
N GLY A 165 14.94 1.00 2.44
CA GLY A 165 13.64 0.67 3.04
C GLY A 165 13.22 -0.77 2.79
N ILE A 166 13.46 -1.29 1.58
CA ILE A 166 13.21 -2.69 1.24
C ILE A 166 14.05 -3.60 2.13
N ALA A 167 15.35 -3.31 2.27
CA ALA A 167 16.26 -4.08 3.11
C ALA A 167 15.83 -4.06 4.58
N HIS A 168 15.41 -2.88 5.09
CA HIS A 168 14.94 -2.73 6.46
C HIS A 168 13.67 -3.54 6.73
N VAL A 169 12.69 -3.49 5.85
CA VAL A 169 11.46 -4.31 5.98
C VAL A 169 11.81 -5.80 5.92
N GLN A 170 12.68 -6.21 4.99
CA GLN A 170 13.13 -7.59 4.87
C GLN A 170 13.80 -8.09 6.15
N GLU A 171 14.66 -7.29 6.76
CA GLU A 171 15.36 -7.61 8.01
C GLU A 171 14.37 -7.74 9.18
N LYS A 172 13.46 -6.76 9.34
CA LYS A 172 12.55 -6.70 10.50
C LYS A 172 11.41 -7.69 10.43
N VAL A 173 10.86 -7.89 9.24
CA VAL A 173 9.75 -8.84 9.04
C VAL A 173 10.27 -10.27 8.98
N GLY A 174 11.38 -10.51 8.26
CA GLY A 174 11.99 -11.83 8.13
C GLY A 174 11.00 -12.87 7.60
N GLU A 175 10.87 -13.99 8.32
CA GLU A 175 9.97 -15.09 8.00
C GLU A 175 8.72 -15.14 8.91
N ARG A 176 8.43 -14.07 9.66
CA ARG A 176 7.33 -14.06 10.65
C ARG A 176 5.94 -14.21 10.03
N ALA A 177 5.78 -13.81 8.77
CA ALA A 177 4.53 -13.89 8.04
C ALA A 177 4.77 -13.94 6.53
N ASP A 178 3.74 -14.27 5.76
CA ASP A 178 3.75 -14.12 4.31
C ASP A 178 3.52 -12.64 3.96
N VAL A 179 4.61 -11.91 3.76
CA VAL A 179 4.58 -10.49 3.42
C VAL A 179 5.07 -10.28 2.00
N SER A 180 4.24 -9.61 1.21
CA SER A 180 4.54 -9.15 -0.15
C SER A 180 4.61 -7.63 -0.21
N VAL A 181 5.52 -7.08 -1.01
CA VAL A 181 5.59 -5.66 -1.33
C VAL A 181 5.45 -5.50 -2.83
N VAL A 182 4.42 -4.77 -3.25
CA VAL A 182 4.16 -4.43 -4.65
C VAL A 182 4.46 -2.95 -4.84
N VAL A 183 5.33 -2.61 -5.79
CA VAL A 183 5.80 -1.24 -6.00
C VAL A 183 5.86 -0.92 -7.49
N ALA A 184 5.53 0.35 -7.84
CA ALA A 184 5.62 0.80 -9.23
C ALA A 184 7.08 0.93 -9.68
N GLN A 185 7.97 1.39 -8.79
CA GLN A 185 9.39 1.52 -9.11
C GLN A 185 10.25 1.53 -7.84
N VAL A 186 11.42 0.90 -7.94
CA VAL A 186 12.50 1.04 -6.96
C VAL A 186 13.46 2.10 -7.48
N ASP A 187 13.75 3.10 -6.66
CA ASP A 187 14.66 4.20 -6.95
C ASP A 187 16.08 3.92 -6.48
N GLU A 188 17.00 4.88 -6.68
CA GLU A 188 18.43 4.66 -6.50
C GLU A 188 18.83 4.49 -5.03
N ARG A 189 18.35 5.40 -4.15
CA ARG A 189 18.77 5.47 -2.73
C ARG A 189 17.93 6.46 -1.94
N LEU A 190 18.23 6.56 -0.66
CA LEU A 190 17.81 7.70 0.18
C LEU A 190 18.88 8.80 0.18
N ASN A 191 18.45 10.06 0.35
CA ASN A 191 19.35 11.15 0.71
C ASN A 191 19.56 11.23 2.24
N GLU A 192 20.38 12.20 2.69
CA GLU A 192 20.69 12.43 4.11
C GLU A 192 19.47 12.73 4.98
N ASN A 193 18.39 13.27 4.40
CA ASN A 193 17.12 13.56 5.07
C ASN A 193 16.10 12.41 4.98
N GLY A 194 16.47 11.25 4.42
CA GLY A 194 15.61 10.10 4.28
C GLY A 194 14.60 10.19 3.14
N TYR A 195 14.77 11.12 2.18
CA TYR A 195 13.95 11.18 0.96
C TYR A 195 14.49 10.24 -0.10
N ILE A 196 13.58 9.62 -0.85
CA ILE A 196 13.90 8.78 -2.01
C ILE A 196 14.48 9.66 -3.13
N VAL A 197 15.56 9.22 -3.76
CA VAL A 197 16.24 9.88 -4.89
C VAL A 197 16.25 8.95 -6.10
N PRO A 198 15.79 9.42 -7.28
CA PRO A 198 15.29 10.75 -7.62
C PRO A 198 13.93 11.10 -7.00
N GLY A 199 13.11 10.10 -6.60
CA GLY A 199 11.88 10.29 -5.86
C GLY A 199 10.82 11.12 -6.57
N LEU A 200 9.93 11.68 -5.77
CA LEU A 200 8.87 12.62 -6.20
C LEU A 200 8.64 13.75 -5.19
N GLY A 201 9.52 13.88 -4.18
CA GLY A 201 9.33 14.77 -3.03
C GLY A 201 8.48 14.14 -1.93
N ASP A 202 7.83 14.96 -1.11
CA ASP A 202 6.86 14.49 -0.11
C ASP A 202 5.51 14.22 -0.76
N ALA A 203 5.06 12.96 -0.65
CA ALA A 203 3.80 12.52 -1.26
C ALA A 203 2.58 13.13 -0.57
N GLY A 204 2.64 13.32 0.77
CA GLY A 204 1.57 13.93 1.54
C GLY A 204 1.36 15.40 1.15
N ASP A 205 2.44 16.15 1.05
CA ASP A 205 2.40 17.56 0.63
C ASP A 205 1.90 17.71 -0.80
N ARG A 206 2.32 16.82 -1.70
CA ARG A 206 1.85 16.85 -3.09
C ARG A 206 0.39 16.44 -3.23
N LEU A 207 -0.12 15.55 -2.37
CA LEU A 207 -1.53 15.13 -2.33
C LEU A 207 -2.44 16.21 -1.72
N TYR A 208 -2.02 16.78 -0.59
CA TYR A 208 -2.91 17.56 0.30
C TYR A 208 -2.50 19.01 0.49
N GLY A 209 -1.34 19.41 0.01
CA GLY A 209 -0.73 20.68 0.30
C GLY A 209 0.15 20.66 1.56
N ILE A 210 1.03 21.65 1.67
CA ILE A 210 1.88 21.85 2.83
C ILE A 210 0.99 22.30 4.00
N VAL A 211 1.10 21.63 5.12
CA VAL A 211 0.47 22.04 6.38
C VAL A 211 1.58 22.64 7.24
N ASP A 212 1.64 23.98 7.28
CA ASP A 212 2.46 24.68 8.27
C ASP A 212 1.85 24.37 9.65
N LEU A 213 2.56 23.58 10.46
CA LEU A 213 2.23 23.26 11.84
C LEU A 213 3.00 24.18 12.77
#